data_0c929cd81779c4d9c03db2bc43e6a963
#
_entry.id   0c929cd81779c4d9c03db2bc43e6a963
#
_cell.length_a   1.000
_cell.length_b   1.000
_cell.length_c   1.000
_cell.angle_alpha   90.00
_cell.angle_beta   90.00
_cell.angle_gamma   90.00
#
_symmetry.space_group_name_H-M   'P 1'
#
loop_
_entity.id
_entity.type
_entity.pdbx_description
1 polymer ?
#
loop_
_entity_poly.entity_id
_entity_poly.type
_entity_poly.pdbx_seq_one_letter_code
_entity_poly.pdbx_strand_id
1 'polypeptide(L)'
;MLKKLTAFLTAAVMVTSVASIPVLTSYADTNSTTEKRVMEKLDRGTVAVKTNGGVYLSWRLLGTESLTNQAFDIYRDSEKIYTTGEHDATCYTDSKGTADNKYTVVPKGEAIDKTEAVDVWTT
;
A
#
# COMPACT_ATOMS: atom_id res chain seq x y z
N MET A 1 -30.16 36.07 -80.75
CA MET A 1 -30.96 35.37 -79.81
C MET A 1 -30.08 34.56 -78.87
N LEU A 2 -29.95 35.08 -77.71
CA LEU A 2 -29.09 34.42 -76.71
C LEU A 2 -29.82 33.27 -76.10
N LYS A 3 -29.38 32.10 -76.36
CA LYS A 3 -29.84 30.95 -75.63
C LYS A 3 -29.09 30.88 -74.30
N LYS A 4 -29.80 31.16 -73.28
CA LYS A 4 -29.26 31.07 -71.97
C LYS A 4 -28.98 29.61 -71.69
N LEU A 5 -27.75 29.30 -71.69
CA LEU A 5 -27.29 28.01 -71.22
C LEU A 5 -27.33 28.04 -69.73
N THR A 6 -28.36 27.53 -69.17
CA THR A 6 -28.42 27.32 -67.78
C THR A 6 -27.53 26.11 -67.43
N ALA A 7 -26.37 26.41 -67.04
CA ALA A 7 -25.55 25.40 -66.49
C ALA A 7 -26.15 24.96 -65.14
N PHE A 8 -26.78 23.84 -65.17
CA PHE A 8 -27.15 23.21 -63.91
C PHE A 8 -25.92 22.65 -63.28
N LEU A 9 -25.39 23.40 -62.40
CA LEU A 9 -24.37 22.88 -61.53
C LEU A 9 -25.10 22.00 -60.51
N THR A 10 -25.26 20.77 -60.84
CA THR A 10 -25.60 19.77 -59.83
C THR A 10 -24.41 19.59 -58.93
N ALA A 11 -24.41 20.35 -57.89
CA ALA A 11 -23.50 20.05 -56.81
C ALA A 11 -23.92 18.70 -56.22
N ALA A 12 -23.27 17.68 -56.67
CA ALA A 12 -23.37 16.42 -55.97
C ALA A 12 -22.74 16.59 -54.60
N VAL A 13 -23.60 16.89 -53.67
CA VAL A 13 -23.17 16.84 -52.27
C VAL A 13 -22.89 15.36 -51.95
N MET A 14 -21.68 15.01 -52.11
CA MET A 14 -21.19 13.76 -51.58
C MET A 14 -21.28 13.91 -50.07
N VAL A 15 -22.39 13.55 -49.52
CA VAL A 15 -22.46 13.31 -48.10
C VAL A 15 -21.69 12.02 -47.88
N THR A 16 -20.41 12.17 -47.68
CA THR A 16 -19.65 11.11 -47.07
C THR A 16 -20.16 10.99 -45.66
N SER A 17 -21.15 10.17 -45.48
CA SER A 17 -21.44 9.71 -44.15
C SER A 17 -20.21 8.97 -43.67
N VAL A 18 -19.38 9.70 -42.98
CA VAL A 18 -18.36 9.05 -42.17
C VAL A 18 -19.15 8.27 -41.13
N ALA A 19 -19.37 7.02 -41.42
CA ALA A 19 -19.82 6.13 -40.40
C ALA A 19 -18.73 6.20 -39.32
N SER A 20 -18.94 7.00 -38.33
CA SER A 20 -18.17 6.96 -37.14
C SER A 20 -18.38 5.55 -36.58
N ILE A 21 -17.47 4.68 -36.92
CA ILE A 21 -17.36 3.41 -36.24
C ILE A 21 -17.21 3.81 -34.77
N PRO A 22 -18.15 3.48 -33.91
CA PRO A 22 -17.88 3.64 -32.51
C PRO A 22 -16.66 2.75 -32.27
N VAL A 23 -15.51 3.37 -32.16
CA VAL A 23 -14.39 2.70 -31.59
C VAL A 23 -14.89 2.29 -30.22
N LEU A 24 -15.25 1.06 -30.09
CA LEU A 24 -15.37 0.42 -28.80
C LEU A 24 -13.96 0.43 -28.21
N THR A 25 -13.51 1.61 -27.84
CA THR A 25 -12.59 1.69 -26.77
C THR A 25 -13.33 1.07 -25.62
N SER A 26 -13.05 -0.20 -25.36
CA SER A 26 -13.33 -0.71 -24.06
C SER A 26 -12.50 0.15 -23.12
N TYR A 27 -13.08 1.26 -22.70
CA TYR A 27 -12.64 1.86 -21.50
C TYR A 27 -12.82 0.77 -20.49
N ALA A 28 -11.73 0.15 -20.10
CA ALA A 28 -11.71 -0.45 -18.80
C ALA A 28 -12.27 0.64 -17.91
N ASP A 29 -13.47 0.40 -17.49
CA ASP A 29 -14.33 1.36 -16.86
C ASP A 29 -13.48 2.11 -15.83
N THR A 30 -13.15 3.37 -16.11
CA THR A 30 -12.44 4.22 -15.17
C THR A 30 -13.35 4.60 -14.00
N ASN A 31 -14.58 4.18 -14.03
CA ASN A 31 -15.38 3.91 -12.87
C ASN A 31 -15.08 2.53 -12.30
N SER A 32 -13.87 2.03 -12.44
CA SER A 32 -13.43 1.24 -11.34
C SER A 32 -13.52 2.20 -10.14
N THR A 33 -14.64 2.23 -9.50
CA THR A 33 -14.61 2.28 -8.06
C THR A 33 -13.48 1.34 -7.78
N THR A 34 -12.31 1.90 -7.57
CA THR A 34 -11.25 1.18 -6.93
C THR A 34 -11.96 0.68 -5.70
N GLU A 35 -12.54 -0.51 -5.79
CA GLU A 35 -12.95 -1.20 -4.60
C GLU A 35 -11.66 -1.18 -3.83
N LYS A 36 -11.59 -0.19 -2.95
CA LYS A 36 -10.53 -0.09 -2.00
C LYS A 36 -10.52 -1.48 -1.41
N ARG A 37 -9.58 -2.31 -1.92
CA ARG A 37 -9.44 -3.66 -1.40
C ARG A 37 -9.43 -3.44 0.08
N VAL A 38 -10.52 -3.80 0.73
CA VAL A 38 -10.58 -3.80 2.17
C VAL A 38 -9.62 -4.93 2.53
N MET A 39 -8.34 -4.57 2.48
CA MET A 39 -7.33 -5.39 3.07
C MET A 39 -7.79 -5.52 4.51
N GLU A 40 -7.98 -6.74 4.93
CA GLU A 40 -8.14 -7.03 6.35
C GLU A 40 -7.18 -6.12 7.08
N LYS A 41 -7.64 -5.47 8.14
CA LYS A 41 -6.82 -4.60 8.95
C LYS A 41 -5.77 -5.48 9.63
N LEU A 42 -4.80 -5.88 8.83
CA LEU A 42 -3.68 -6.65 9.31
C LEU A 42 -2.88 -5.74 10.24
N ASP A 43 -2.72 -6.19 11.44
CA ASP A 43 -1.81 -5.55 12.38
C ASP A 43 -0.35 -5.79 11.96
N ARG A 44 0.57 -5.25 12.72
CA ARG A 44 2.02 -5.39 12.50
C ARG A 44 2.48 -6.85 12.50
N GLY A 45 1.69 -7.78 13.05
CA GLY A 45 2.04 -9.18 13.18
C GLY A 45 3.33 -9.37 13.99
N THR A 46 3.54 -8.53 14.99
CA THR A 46 4.69 -8.63 15.88
C THR A 46 4.64 -9.93 16.65
N VAL A 47 5.74 -10.65 16.65
CA VAL A 47 5.94 -11.89 17.40
C VAL A 47 7.16 -11.71 18.27
N ALA A 48 7.05 -12.08 19.53
CA ALA A 48 8.15 -12.10 20.50
C ALA A 48 8.34 -13.53 21.02
N VAL A 49 9.54 -14.08 20.88
CA VAL A 49 9.85 -15.46 21.27
C VAL A 49 11.03 -15.48 22.22
N LYS A 50 10.90 -16.18 23.34
CA LYS A 50 12.01 -16.40 24.27
C LYS A 50 13.04 -17.33 23.66
N THR A 51 14.28 -16.88 23.67
CA THR A 51 15.45 -17.66 23.21
C THR A 51 16.55 -17.69 24.28
N ASN A 52 17.58 -18.48 24.06
CA ASN A 52 18.74 -18.49 24.94
C ASN A 52 19.50 -17.14 24.96
N GLY A 53 19.39 -16.35 23.91
CA GLY A 53 20.03 -15.04 23.79
C GLY A 53 19.17 -13.83 24.24
N GLY A 54 17.99 -14.08 24.78
CA GLY A 54 17.04 -13.04 25.16
C GLY A 54 15.65 -13.24 24.54
N VAL A 55 15.06 -12.19 24.03
CA VAL A 55 13.79 -12.26 23.32
C VAL A 55 14.01 -11.86 21.87
N TYR A 56 13.69 -12.76 20.95
CA TYR A 56 13.71 -12.50 19.53
C TYR A 56 12.35 -11.90 19.09
N LEU A 57 12.42 -10.80 18.39
CA LEU A 57 11.28 -10.09 17.83
C LEU A 57 11.28 -10.18 16.32
N SER A 58 10.13 -10.38 15.74
CA SER A 58 9.91 -10.27 14.29
C SER A 58 8.57 -9.58 14.03
N TRP A 59 8.52 -8.81 12.97
CA TRP A 59 7.31 -8.10 12.53
C TRP A 59 7.29 -7.98 11.02
N ARG A 60 6.20 -7.50 10.47
CA ARG A 60 6.07 -7.30 9.04
C ARG A 60 6.06 -5.82 8.67
N LEU A 61 6.54 -5.54 7.48
CA LEU A 61 6.33 -4.27 6.81
C LEU A 61 4.91 -4.25 6.25
N LEU A 62 4.16 -3.18 6.49
CA LEU A 62 2.82 -3.02 5.94
C LEU A 62 2.89 -2.40 4.55
N GLY A 63 1.93 -2.75 3.68
CA GLY A 63 1.91 -2.27 2.30
C GLY A 63 1.73 -0.75 2.13
N THR A 64 1.42 -0.04 3.21
CA THR A 64 1.33 1.42 3.27
C THR A 64 2.64 2.10 3.63
N GLU A 65 3.65 1.32 4.00
CA GLU A 65 4.95 1.80 4.46
C GLU A 65 5.99 1.79 3.34
N SER A 66 7.04 2.59 3.51
CA SER A 66 8.13 2.65 2.54
C SER A 66 8.94 1.35 2.56
N LEU A 67 9.20 0.79 1.38
CA LEU A 67 10.08 -0.39 1.26
C LEU A 67 11.57 -0.06 1.43
N THR A 68 11.93 1.21 1.37
CA THR A 68 13.33 1.62 1.32
C THR A 68 13.78 2.48 2.49
N ASN A 69 12.86 3.14 3.18
CA ASN A 69 13.18 4.14 4.20
C ASN A 69 12.33 3.97 5.46
N GLN A 70 12.07 2.73 5.86
CA GLN A 70 11.23 2.46 7.02
C GLN A 70 12.08 2.03 8.21
N ALA A 71 12.12 2.86 9.24
CA ALA A 71 12.66 2.53 10.54
C ALA A 71 11.53 2.26 11.55
N PHE A 72 11.84 1.52 12.59
CA PHE A 72 10.90 1.15 13.65
C PHE A 72 11.46 1.45 15.02
N ASP A 73 10.58 1.92 15.90
CA ASP A 73 10.84 2.02 17.32
C ASP A 73 10.33 0.76 18.03
N ILE A 74 11.19 0.17 18.83
CA ILE A 74 10.91 -1.05 19.60
C ILE A 74 10.79 -0.67 21.06
N TYR A 75 9.68 -1.08 21.66
CA TYR A 75 9.36 -0.84 23.06
C TYR A 75 9.28 -2.16 23.83
N ARG A 76 9.85 -2.18 25.01
CA ARG A 76 9.69 -3.22 26.03
C ARG A 76 8.99 -2.59 27.24
N ASP A 77 7.84 -3.13 27.64
CA ASP A 77 7.04 -2.63 28.76
C ASP A 77 6.79 -1.10 28.68
N SER A 78 6.50 -0.59 27.49
CA SER A 78 6.29 0.82 27.17
C SER A 78 7.54 1.72 27.20
N GLU A 79 8.72 1.18 27.45
CA GLU A 79 10.00 1.89 27.34
C GLU A 79 10.64 1.62 25.99
N LYS A 80 11.03 2.66 25.26
CA LYS A 80 11.74 2.49 23.99
C LYS A 80 13.16 1.97 24.23
N ILE A 81 13.44 0.80 23.72
CA ILE A 81 14.73 0.12 23.90
C ILE A 81 15.65 0.21 22.67
N TYR A 82 15.07 0.35 21.49
CA TYR A 82 15.84 0.38 20.25
C TYR A 82 15.07 1.07 19.11
N THR A 83 15.79 1.67 18.20
CA THR A 83 15.27 2.16 16.91
C THR A 83 16.08 1.50 15.80
N THR A 84 15.42 0.84 14.86
CA THR A 84 16.09 0.22 13.71
C THR A 84 16.61 1.28 12.73
N GLY A 85 17.59 0.91 11.91
CA GLY A 85 17.96 1.68 10.73
C GLY A 85 16.89 1.57 9.62
N GLU A 86 16.92 2.47 8.67
CA GLU A 86 15.94 2.55 7.57
C GLU A 86 16.00 1.34 6.62
N HIS A 87 17.13 0.64 6.59
CA HIS A 87 17.37 -0.52 5.73
C HIS A 87 17.54 -1.82 6.52
N ASP A 88 17.29 -1.78 7.82
CA ASP A 88 17.42 -2.95 8.66
C ASP A 88 16.30 -3.96 8.40
N ALA A 89 16.60 -5.21 8.71
CA ALA A 89 15.59 -6.26 8.70
C ALA A 89 14.50 -5.99 9.75
N THR A 90 13.30 -6.52 9.51
CA THR A 90 12.17 -6.42 10.43
C THR A 90 12.26 -7.46 11.56
N CYS A 91 13.39 -7.49 12.22
CA CYS A 91 13.64 -8.34 13.38
C CYS A 91 14.67 -7.68 14.32
N TYR A 92 14.63 -8.08 15.58
CA TYR A 92 15.55 -7.61 16.60
C TYR A 92 15.64 -8.60 17.75
N THR A 93 16.80 -8.72 18.37
CA THR A 93 16.97 -9.55 19.57
C THR A 93 17.27 -8.66 20.76
N ASP A 94 16.37 -8.63 21.72
CA ASP A 94 16.58 -7.97 22.99
C ASP A 94 17.29 -8.92 23.96
N SER A 95 18.58 -8.74 24.15
CA SER A 95 19.39 -9.57 25.03
C SER A 95 19.01 -9.48 26.52
N LYS A 96 18.32 -8.42 26.89
CA LYS A 96 17.83 -8.20 28.27
C LYS A 96 16.37 -8.61 28.45
N GLY A 97 15.72 -9.08 27.39
CA GLY A 97 14.32 -9.47 27.42
C GLY A 97 14.09 -10.76 28.21
N THR A 98 12.98 -10.79 28.91
CA THR A 98 12.49 -11.94 29.69
C THR A 98 11.13 -12.41 29.18
N ALA A 99 10.68 -13.55 29.66
CA ALA A 99 9.36 -14.09 29.29
C ALA A 99 8.19 -13.22 29.79
N ASP A 100 8.41 -12.39 30.80
CA ASP A 100 7.38 -11.57 31.42
C ASP A 100 7.21 -10.20 30.77
N ASN A 101 8.11 -9.87 29.81
CA ASN A 101 8.03 -8.59 29.10
C ASN A 101 6.94 -8.58 28.02
N LYS A 102 6.48 -7.38 27.72
CA LYS A 102 5.61 -7.12 26.57
C LYS A 102 6.32 -6.22 25.59
N TYR A 103 6.07 -6.48 24.30
CA TYR A 103 6.73 -5.73 23.25
C TYR A 103 5.75 -5.03 22.32
N THR A 104 6.13 -3.84 21.90
CA THR A 104 5.40 -3.07 20.88
C THR A 104 6.39 -2.59 19.83
N VAL A 105 6.06 -2.73 18.57
CA VAL A 105 6.84 -2.23 17.44
C VAL A 105 5.98 -1.27 16.64
N VAL A 106 6.46 -0.06 16.46
CA VAL A 106 5.76 0.99 15.70
C VAL A 106 6.71 1.64 14.70
N PRO A 107 6.23 2.24 13.61
CA PRO A 107 7.05 3.11 12.78
C PRO A 107 7.73 4.18 13.61
N LYS A 108 8.96 4.51 13.27
CA LYS A 108 9.75 5.51 14.00
C LYS A 108 9.00 6.83 14.14
N GLY A 109 8.88 7.28 15.38
CA GLY A 109 8.19 8.53 15.73
C GLY A 109 6.69 8.43 15.92
N GLU A 110 6.09 7.25 15.71
CA GLU A 110 4.67 7.04 16.03
C GLU A 110 4.46 6.71 17.52
N ALA A 111 3.29 7.08 18.02
CA ALA A 111 2.90 6.77 19.38
C ALA A 111 2.46 5.31 19.53
N ILE A 112 2.78 4.70 20.67
CA ILE A 112 2.47 3.29 20.96
C ILE A 112 1.03 3.04 21.39
N ASP A 113 0.29 4.07 21.77
CA ASP A 113 -1.06 4.00 22.33
C ASP A 113 -2.10 3.35 21.40
N LYS A 114 -1.80 3.27 20.12
CA LYS A 114 -2.68 2.68 19.11
C LYS A 114 -2.28 1.24 18.70
N THR A 115 -1.21 0.74 19.28
CA THR A 115 -0.66 -0.57 18.93
C THR A 115 -0.68 -1.46 20.15
N GLU A 116 -1.31 -2.61 20.04
CA GLU A 116 -1.37 -3.58 21.13
C GLU A 116 0.01 -4.20 21.36
N ALA A 117 0.40 -4.29 22.62
CA ALA A 117 1.63 -4.96 23.01
C ALA A 117 1.47 -6.48 22.95
N VAL A 118 2.49 -7.19 22.50
CA VAL A 118 2.49 -8.64 22.40
C VAL A 118 3.23 -9.28 23.57
N ASP A 119 2.70 -10.39 24.05
CA ASP A 119 3.32 -11.22 25.05
C ASP A 119 4.47 -12.07 24.44
N VAL A 120 5.42 -12.46 25.28
CA VAL A 120 6.54 -13.32 24.85
C VAL A 120 6.10 -14.77 24.87
N TRP A 121 6.27 -15.43 23.74
CA TRP A 121 6.04 -16.87 23.63
C TRP A 121 7.23 -17.64 24.24
N THR A 122 6.90 -18.61 25.06
CA THR A 122 7.85 -19.55 25.65
C THR A 122 7.57 -20.95 25.14
N THR A 123 8.60 -21.67 24.81
CA THR A 123 8.52 -23.11 24.46
C THR A 123 8.61 -23.98 25.68
#